data_e2b98c8e564ee8e4e0f751e559cd9474
#
_entry.id   e2b98c8e564ee8e4e0f751e559cd9474
#
_cell.length_a   1.000
_cell.length_b   1.000
_cell.length_c   1.000
_cell.angle_alpha   90.00
_cell.angle_beta   90.00
_cell.angle_gamma   90.00
#
_symmetry.space_group_name_H-M   'P 1'
#
loop_
_entity.id
_entity.type
_entity.pdbx_description
1 polymer ?
#
loop_
_entity_poly.entity_id
_entity_poly.type
_entity_poly.pdbx_seq_one_letter_code
_entity_poly.pdbx_strand_id
1 'polypeptide(L)'
;MAEAVILSAVRTPVGRYGGALSGVRPDDLAALAIEAAVERAGVPAEEIEDVYFGAANQAGEDNRNVARMAALLAGLPEDVPGVTVNRLCASGLSALIGACHAIRAGDGYLYFAGVL
;
A
#
# COMPACT_ATOMS: atom_id res chain seq x y z
N MET A 1 -16.01 -15.22 12.28
CA MET A 1 -14.77 -14.61 11.78
C MET A 1 -14.98 -14.24 10.32
N ALA A 2 -14.69 -13.01 9.95
CA ALA A 2 -14.85 -12.57 8.57
C ALA A 2 -13.83 -13.23 7.65
N GLU A 3 -14.20 -13.45 6.41
CA GLU A 3 -13.31 -13.93 5.37
C GLU A 3 -12.69 -12.74 4.65
N ALA A 4 -11.37 -12.78 4.45
CA ALA A 4 -10.68 -11.75 3.69
C ALA A 4 -10.57 -12.18 2.22
N VAL A 5 -10.97 -11.30 1.32
CA VAL A 5 -10.93 -11.53 -0.13
C VAL A 5 -10.18 -10.40 -0.82
N ILE A 6 -9.61 -10.69 -1.98
CA ILE A 6 -8.91 -9.67 -2.79
C ILE A 6 -9.88 -9.16 -3.85
N LEU A 7 -10.11 -7.84 -3.84
CA LEU A 7 -11.03 -7.19 -4.80
C LEU A 7 -10.32 -6.76 -6.08
N SER A 8 -9.06 -6.37 -5.98
CA SER A 8 -8.24 -6.04 -7.15
C SER A 8 -6.77 -6.23 -6.83
N ALA A 9 -5.96 -6.36 -7.85
CA ALA A 9 -4.51 -6.46 -7.72
C ALA A 9 -3.85 -5.77 -8.90
N VAL A 10 -2.83 -4.97 -8.63
CA VAL A 10 -2.08 -4.24 -9.65
C VAL A 10 -0.60 -4.28 -9.33
N ARG A 11 0.23 -4.01 -10.31
CA ARG A 11 1.65 -3.77 -10.12
C ARG A 11 2.17 -2.79 -11.15
N THR A 12 3.23 -2.10 -10.83
CA THR A 12 4.01 -1.34 -11.80
C THR A 12 5.02 -2.25 -12.49
N PRO A 13 5.63 -1.83 -13.59
CA PRO A 13 6.81 -2.53 -14.12
C PRO A 13 7.91 -2.62 -13.05
N VAL A 14 8.72 -3.66 -13.13
CA VAL A 14 9.91 -3.80 -12.29
C VAL A 14 11.09 -3.19 -13.05
N GLY A 15 11.66 -2.12 -12.48
CA GLY A 15 12.84 -1.48 -13.04
C GLY A 15 14.14 -2.11 -12.54
N ARG A 16 15.19 -2.01 -13.34
CA ARG A 16 16.53 -2.37 -12.87
C ARG A 16 17.18 -1.18 -12.17
N TYR A 17 18.19 -1.44 -11.38
CA TYR A 17 18.96 -0.40 -10.71
C TYR A 17 19.49 0.64 -11.71
N GLY A 18 19.22 1.92 -11.45
CA GLY A 18 19.60 3.01 -12.34
C GLY A 18 18.86 3.04 -13.69
N GLY A 19 17.81 2.24 -13.85
CA GLY A 19 17.07 2.10 -15.09
C GLY A 19 15.89 3.05 -15.23
N ALA A 20 14.85 2.58 -15.93
CA ALA A 20 13.73 3.41 -16.38
C ALA A 20 12.95 4.09 -15.25
N LEU A 21 12.89 3.47 -14.06
CA LEU A 21 12.17 4.03 -12.91
C LEU A 21 13.05 4.87 -11.99
N SER A 22 14.33 5.06 -12.31
CA SER A 22 15.26 5.76 -11.43
C SER A 22 14.88 7.22 -11.17
N GLY A 23 14.14 7.86 -12.05
CA GLY A 23 13.67 9.24 -11.90
C GLY A 23 12.31 9.36 -11.22
N VAL A 24 11.69 8.25 -10.83
CA VAL A 24 10.37 8.25 -10.20
C VAL A 24 10.54 8.15 -8.69
N ARG A 25 9.95 9.08 -7.95
CA ARG A 25 9.99 9.03 -6.49
C ARG A 25 9.24 7.79 -5.98
N PRO A 26 9.78 7.11 -4.95
CA PRO A 26 9.13 5.91 -4.41
C PRO A 26 7.70 6.15 -3.91
N ASP A 27 7.47 7.25 -3.23
CA ASP A 27 6.14 7.59 -2.71
C ASP A 27 5.14 7.85 -3.84
N ASP A 28 5.56 8.50 -4.94
CA ASP A 28 4.72 8.69 -6.12
C ASP A 28 4.41 7.36 -6.82
N LEU A 29 5.39 6.48 -6.89
CA LEU A 29 5.20 5.14 -7.48
C LEU A 29 4.19 4.32 -6.67
N ALA A 30 4.31 4.38 -5.35
CA ALA A 30 3.37 3.72 -4.45
C ALA A 30 1.96 4.31 -4.58
N ALA A 31 1.84 5.64 -4.65
CA ALA A 31 0.57 6.33 -4.85
C ALA A 31 -0.13 5.89 -6.15
N LEU A 32 0.63 5.73 -7.22
CA LEU A 32 0.10 5.26 -8.50
C LEU A 32 -0.55 3.88 -8.37
N ALA A 33 0.10 2.97 -7.64
CA ALA A 33 -0.44 1.63 -7.41
C ALA A 33 -1.72 1.68 -6.57
N ILE A 34 -1.76 2.54 -5.54
CA ILE A 34 -2.96 2.72 -4.71
C ILE A 34 -4.12 3.22 -5.57
N GLU A 35 -3.91 4.28 -6.34
CA GLU A 35 -4.95 4.84 -7.22
C GLU A 35 -5.49 3.79 -8.17
N ALA A 36 -4.62 3.05 -8.84
CA ALA A 36 -5.04 2.04 -9.80
C ALA A 36 -5.81 0.89 -9.15
N ALA A 37 -5.38 0.43 -7.98
CA ALA A 37 -6.06 -0.65 -7.27
C ALA A 37 -7.45 -0.22 -6.80
N VAL A 38 -7.57 0.97 -6.26
CA VAL A 38 -8.86 1.53 -5.80
C VAL A 38 -9.82 1.69 -6.97
N GLU A 39 -9.35 2.25 -8.08
CA GLU A 39 -10.17 2.43 -9.28
C GLU A 39 -10.66 1.09 -9.83
N ARG A 40 -9.78 0.11 -9.96
CA ARG A 40 -10.14 -1.22 -10.47
C ARG A 40 -11.08 -1.98 -9.54
N ALA A 41 -10.96 -1.78 -8.24
CA ALA A 41 -11.86 -2.40 -7.28
C ALA A 41 -13.27 -1.79 -7.33
N GLY A 42 -13.38 -0.56 -7.82
CA GLY A 42 -14.66 0.16 -7.85
C GLY A 42 -15.18 0.53 -6.47
N VAL A 43 -14.28 0.67 -5.49
CA VAL A 43 -14.67 1.03 -4.13
C VAL A 43 -14.48 2.53 -3.89
N PRO A 44 -15.31 3.15 -3.04
CA PRO A 44 -15.11 4.55 -2.65
C PRO A 44 -13.84 4.67 -1.81
N ALA A 45 -13.01 5.67 -2.10
CA ALA A 45 -11.77 5.90 -1.36
C ALA A 45 -12.00 6.14 0.14
N GLU A 46 -13.11 6.80 0.49
CA GLU A 46 -13.48 7.09 1.88
C GLU A 46 -13.86 5.85 2.70
N GLU A 47 -14.04 4.72 2.05
CA GLU A 47 -14.32 3.45 2.72
C GLU A 47 -13.05 2.70 3.13
N ILE A 48 -11.90 3.13 2.63
CA ILE A 48 -10.63 2.50 2.98
C ILE A 48 -10.26 2.87 4.41
N GLU A 49 -10.02 1.87 5.24
CA GLU A 49 -9.82 2.07 6.66
C GLU A 49 -8.35 2.16 7.05
N ASP A 50 -7.46 1.52 6.29
CA ASP A 50 -6.03 1.59 6.54
C ASP A 50 -5.25 1.20 5.28
N VAL A 51 -4.01 1.65 5.22
CA VAL A 51 -3.06 1.30 4.17
C VAL A 51 -1.86 0.60 4.80
N TYR A 52 -1.66 -0.66 4.44
CA TYR A 52 -0.54 -1.47 4.87
C TYR A 52 0.47 -1.56 3.72
N PHE A 53 1.65 -1.05 3.92
CA PHE A 53 2.66 -1.06 2.87
C PHE A 53 3.97 -1.67 3.36
N GLY A 54 4.54 -2.55 2.56
CA GLY A 54 5.85 -3.13 2.86
C GLY A 54 6.97 -2.30 2.22
N ALA A 55 8.01 -2.00 2.98
CA ALA A 55 9.21 -1.36 2.44
C ALA A 55 10.41 -1.76 3.29
N ALA A 56 11.42 -2.32 2.65
CA ALA A 56 12.63 -2.79 3.34
C ALA A 56 13.57 -1.65 3.69
N ASN A 57 13.57 -0.58 2.93
CA ASN A 57 14.45 0.57 3.14
C ASN A 57 13.63 1.85 3.08
N GLN A 58 13.55 2.56 4.20
CA GLN A 58 12.73 3.76 4.33
C GLN A 58 13.59 5.00 4.59
N ALA A 59 14.74 5.08 3.95
CA ALA A 59 15.60 6.25 3.99
C ALA A 59 15.27 7.19 2.82
N GLY A 60 15.48 8.48 3.02
CA GLY A 60 15.31 9.49 1.96
C GLY A 60 13.85 9.68 1.55
N GLU A 61 13.56 9.49 0.29
CA GLU A 61 12.24 9.75 -0.29
C GLU A 61 11.13 8.82 0.20
N ASP A 62 11.49 7.71 0.83
CA ASP A 62 10.52 6.78 1.43
C ASP A 62 9.89 7.32 2.72
N ASN A 63 10.46 8.37 3.29
CA ASN A 63 9.87 9.15 4.39
C ASN A 63 9.60 8.39 5.70
N ARG A 64 10.17 7.24 5.92
CA ARG A 64 9.98 6.38 7.11
C ARG A 64 8.57 5.82 7.29
N ASN A 65 7.57 6.36 6.58
CA ASN A 65 6.23 5.79 6.51
C ASN A 65 5.65 6.07 5.13
N VAL A 66 6.16 5.35 4.14
CA VAL A 66 5.73 5.52 2.76
C VAL A 66 4.25 5.19 2.58
N ALA A 67 3.69 4.31 3.40
CA ALA A 67 2.26 3.99 3.35
C ALA A 67 1.40 5.24 3.54
N ARG A 68 1.69 6.02 4.57
CA ARG A 68 0.95 7.25 4.87
C ARG A 68 1.16 8.30 3.78
N MET A 69 2.39 8.50 3.35
CA MET A 69 2.70 9.49 2.32
C MET A 69 2.05 9.11 0.99
N ALA A 70 2.12 7.85 0.60
CA ALA A 70 1.50 7.36 -0.62
C ALA A 70 -0.03 7.48 -0.57
N ALA A 71 -0.64 7.21 0.57
CA ALA A 71 -2.08 7.39 0.75
C ALA A 71 -2.51 8.83 0.50
N LEU A 72 -1.78 9.79 1.05
CA LEU A 72 -2.04 11.21 0.83
C LEU A 72 -1.85 11.61 -0.63
N LEU A 73 -0.76 11.18 -1.25
CA LEU A 73 -0.46 11.47 -2.65
C LEU A 73 -1.48 10.83 -3.61
N ALA A 74 -2.02 9.69 -3.24
CA ALA A 74 -3.05 9.00 -4.03
C ALA A 74 -4.42 9.68 -3.92
N GLY A 75 -4.56 10.66 -3.05
CA GLY A 75 -5.82 11.37 -2.86
C GLY A 75 -6.82 10.65 -1.96
N LEU A 76 -6.37 9.69 -1.16
CA LEU A 76 -7.23 9.10 -0.13
C LEU A 76 -7.56 10.18 0.93
N PRO A 77 -8.69 10.06 1.63
CA PRO A 77 -9.03 11.01 2.69
C PRO A 77 -7.93 11.12 3.75
N GLU A 78 -7.79 12.29 4.34
CA GLU A 78 -6.76 12.57 5.35
C GLU A 78 -6.86 11.68 6.59
N ASP A 79 -8.04 11.18 6.89
CA ASP A 79 -8.28 10.33 8.04
C ASP A 79 -7.92 8.85 7.81
N VAL A 80 -7.53 8.49 6.58
CA VAL A 80 -7.05 7.12 6.30
C VAL A 80 -5.60 6.99 6.78
N PRO A 81 -5.35 6.18 7.80
CA PRO A 81 -3.99 6.00 8.32
C PRO A 81 -3.14 5.14 7.38
N GLY A 82 -1.87 5.03 7.72
CA GLY A 82 -0.96 4.16 6.99
C GLY A 82 0.10 3.59 7.91
N VAL A 83 0.43 2.34 7.71
CA VAL A 83 1.53 1.67 8.41
C VAL A 83 2.47 1.04 7.40
N THR A 84 3.76 1.27 7.60
CA THR A 84 4.80 0.66 6.79
C THR A 84 5.49 -0.41 7.60
N VAL A 85 5.56 -1.60 7.03
CA VAL A 85 6.16 -2.77 7.69
C VAL A 85 7.43 -3.18 6.97
N ASN A 86 8.41 -3.64 7.74
CA ASN A 86 9.67 -4.11 7.20
C ASN A 86 9.96 -5.53 7.67
N ARG A 87 9.98 -6.44 6.73
CA ARG A 87 10.43 -7.82 6.91
C ARG A 87 11.33 -8.17 5.73
N LEU A 88 12.17 -7.22 5.33
CA LEU A 88 13.05 -7.32 4.18
C LEU A 88 12.28 -7.80 2.94
N CYS A 89 12.73 -8.83 2.26
CA CYS A 89 12.07 -9.31 1.03
C CYS A 89 10.64 -9.80 1.24
N ALA A 90 10.24 -10.12 2.46
CA ALA A 90 8.88 -10.56 2.78
C ALA A 90 7.95 -9.42 3.22
N SER A 91 8.38 -8.16 3.09
CA SER A 91 7.61 -7.00 3.56
C SER A 91 6.23 -6.89 2.90
N GLY A 92 6.15 -7.13 1.59
CA GLY A 92 4.88 -7.09 0.87
C GLY A 92 3.91 -8.16 1.33
N LEU A 93 4.39 -9.38 1.50
CA LEU A 93 3.57 -10.47 2.02
C LEU A 93 3.13 -10.20 3.45
N SER A 94 4.02 -9.62 4.28
CA SER A 94 3.68 -9.22 5.64
C SER A 94 2.59 -8.16 5.69
N ALA A 95 2.64 -7.19 4.78
CA ALA A 95 1.59 -6.17 4.68
C ALA A 95 0.23 -6.82 4.36
N LEU A 96 0.19 -7.71 3.38
CA LEU A 96 -1.02 -8.42 3.00
C LEU A 96 -1.56 -9.28 4.16
N ILE A 97 -0.70 -10.02 4.82
CA ILE A 97 -1.08 -10.84 5.98
C ILE A 97 -1.62 -9.97 7.11
N GLY A 98 -0.98 -8.83 7.38
CA GLY A 98 -1.44 -7.90 8.41
C GLY A 98 -2.84 -7.38 8.15
N ALA A 99 -3.11 -6.96 6.91
CA ALA A 99 -4.45 -6.52 6.51
C ALA A 99 -5.48 -7.65 6.63
N CYS A 100 -5.09 -8.86 6.23
CA CYS A 100 -5.93 -10.05 6.33
C CYS A 100 -6.30 -10.36 7.79
N HIS A 101 -5.31 -10.30 8.68
CA HIS A 101 -5.54 -10.50 10.12
C HIS A 101 -6.45 -9.44 10.71
N ALA A 102 -6.29 -8.17 10.31
CA ALA A 102 -7.13 -7.08 10.78
C ALA A 102 -8.61 -7.31 10.39
N ILE A 103 -8.85 -7.72 9.14
CA ILE A 103 -10.20 -8.05 8.66
C ILE A 103 -10.79 -9.20 9.49
N ARG A 104 -10.02 -10.25 9.69
CA ARG A 104 -10.48 -11.44 10.46
C ARG A 104 -10.70 -11.13 11.93
N ALA A 105 -9.94 -10.21 12.48
CA ALA A 105 -10.11 -9.78 13.87
C ALA A 105 -11.30 -8.83 14.07
N GLY A 106 -11.87 -8.32 13.00
CA GLY A 106 -13.00 -7.38 13.08
C GLY A 106 -12.58 -5.92 13.26
N ASP A 107 -11.31 -5.59 13.03
CA ASP A 107 -10.83 -4.20 13.13
C ASP A 107 -11.40 -3.32 12.02
N GLY A 108 -11.72 -3.89 10.90
CA GLY A 108 -12.27 -3.19 9.76
C GLY A 108 -12.57 -4.15 8.62
N TYR A 109 -12.97 -3.65 7.47
CA TYR A 109 -13.39 -4.51 6.36
C TYR A 109 -12.78 -4.15 5.01
N LEU A 110 -12.15 -2.98 4.85
CA LEU A 110 -11.57 -2.58 3.56
C LEU A 110 -10.18 -1.98 3.76
N TYR A 111 -9.18 -2.63 3.22
CA TYR A 111 -7.78 -2.26 3.38
C TYR A 111 -7.07 -2.26 2.04
N PHE A 112 -6.06 -1.41 1.91
CA PHE A 112 -5.06 -1.53 0.86
C PHE A 112 -3.81 -2.20 1.45
N ALA A 113 -3.24 -3.15 0.71
CA ALA A 113 -1.96 -3.75 1.07
C ALA A 113 -1.04 -3.76 -0.14
N GLY A 114 0.18 -3.31 0.03
CA GLY A 114 1.14 -3.22 -1.08
C GLY A 114 2.58 -3.32 -0.63
N VAL A 115 3.50 -3.14 -1.56
CA VAL A 115 4.94 -3.19 -1.32
C VAL A 115 5.68 -2.27 -2.29
N LEU A 116 6.78 -1.74 -1.82
CA LEU A 116 7.65 -0.88 -2.61
C LEU A 116 9.10 -1.40 -2.55
#